data_175bb6db2a405f25de75442ca1d3804c
#
_entry.id   175bb6db2a405f25de75442ca1d3804c
#
_cell.length_a   1.000
_cell.length_b   1.000
_cell.length_c   1.000
_cell.angle_alpha   90.00
_cell.angle_beta   90.00
_cell.angle_gamma   90.00
#
_symmetry.space_group_name_H-M   'P 1'
#
loop_
_entity.id
_entity.type
_entity.pdbx_description
1 polymer ?
#
loop_
_entity_poly.entity_id
_entity_poly.type
_entity_poly.pdbx_seq_one_letter_code
_entity_poly.pdbx_strand_id
1 'polypeptide(L)'
;EKKTFREFCKKLQTLRYRGGKDVSYIGRLHYFTEWIEDNTRLGICKEIQSPNPPFTMIQHVRVDYMSRHSDKYPMLFNNSFNRAGISKMEKAISGKSYRYIPKSQVKNTRLLRSTIKNGDIIAIITNKSGLDTQHIGFAVWHKDGLHLLNASSIHHKVVEEPMLLSAYLAKRKTMPGIRIIRLKN
;
A
#
# COMPACT_ATOMS: atom_id res chain seq x y z
N GLU A 1 -5.00 17.50 -23.05
CA GLU A 1 -6.17 16.68 -23.43
C GLU A 1 -7.17 16.63 -22.30
N LYS A 2 -8.43 17.05 -22.54
CA LYS A 2 -9.49 16.95 -21.52
C LYS A 2 -9.86 15.50 -21.31
N LYS A 3 -9.49 14.94 -20.15
CA LYS A 3 -9.87 13.57 -19.75
C LYS A 3 -11.33 13.55 -19.30
N THR A 4 -12.13 12.65 -19.86
CA THR A 4 -13.53 12.50 -19.50
C THR A 4 -13.70 11.74 -18.17
N PHE A 5 -14.83 11.94 -17.49
CA PHE A 5 -15.16 11.15 -16.29
C PHE A 5 -15.22 9.64 -16.58
N ARG A 6 -15.65 9.26 -17.76
CA ARG A 6 -15.67 7.86 -18.21
C ARG A 6 -14.27 7.25 -18.28
N GLU A 7 -13.29 8.02 -18.78
CA GLU A 7 -11.88 7.58 -18.81
C GLU A 7 -11.30 7.46 -17.41
N PHE A 8 -11.64 8.40 -16.54
CA PHE A 8 -11.27 8.31 -15.11
C PHE A 8 -11.79 7.02 -14.48
N CYS A 9 -13.09 6.70 -14.63
CA CYS A 9 -13.69 5.47 -14.10
C CYS A 9 -13.01 4.22 -14.67
N LYS A 10 -12.71 4.20 -15.97
CA LYS A 10 -12.02 3.08 -16.62
C LYS A 10 -10.60 2.89 -16.06
N LYS A 11 -9.85 3.96 -15.87
CA LYS A 11 -8.51 3.90 -15.25
C LYS A 11 -8.57 3.45 -13.81
N LEU A 12 -9.54 3.96 -13.03
CA LEU A 12 -9.75 3.52 -11.66
C LEU A 12 -10.10 2.04 -11.58
N GLN A 13 -10.92 1.52 -12.49
CA GLN A 13 -11.20 0.09 -12.60
C GLN A 13 -9.91 -0.70 -12.85
N THR A 14 -9.07 -0.26 -13.80
CA THR A 14 -7.79 -0.91 -14.10
C THR A 14 -6.91 -1.00 -12.86
N LEU A 15 -6.83 0.06 -12.05
CA LEU A 15 -6.01 0.09 -10.83
C LEU A 15 -6.54 -0.77 -9.69
N ARG A 16 -7.86 -1.04 -9.66
CA ARG A 16 -8.51 -1.65 -8.49
C ARG A 16 -8.80 -3.13 -8.63
N TYR A 17 -8.81 -3.65 -9.87
CA TYR A 17 -9.22 -5.01 -10.15
C TYR A 17 -8.11 -5.77 -10.87
N ARG A 18 -7.99 -7.04 -10.56
CA ARG A 18 -6.93 -7.93 -11.06
C ARG A 18 -6.89 -7.94 -12.58
N GLY A 19 -5.72 -7.62 -13.12
CA GLY A 19 -5.51 -7.46 -14.55
C GLY A 19 -6.32 -6.33 -15.19
N GLY A 20 -6.94 -5.45 -14.40
CA GLY A 20 -7.81 -4.37 -14.86
C GLY A 20 -9.17 -4.81 -15.41
N LYS A 21 -9.54 -6.08 -15.29
CA LYS A 21 -10.70 -6.68 -16.00
C LYS A 21 -11.68 -7.41 -15.09
N ASP A 22 -11.21 -8.07 -14.06
CA ASP A 22 -12.05 -8.90 -13.17
C ASP A 22 -12.82 -8.04 -12.17
N VAL A 23 -13.93 -7.45 -12.60
CA VAL A 23 -14.80 -6.56 -11.82
C VAL A 23 -15.73 -7.37 -10.89
N SER A 24 -15.19 -8.40 -10.24
CA SER A 24 -15.87 -9.18 -9.20
C SER A 24 -15.37 -8.82 -7.82
N TYR A 25 -16.06 -9.28 -6.77
CA TYR A 25 -15.58 -9.08 -5.41
C TYR A 25 -14.20 -9.73 -5.18
N ILE A 26 -14.03 -10.97 -5.66
CA ILE A 26 -12.76 -11.70 -5.54
C ILE A 26 -11.68 -11.21 -6.52
N GLY A 27 -12.06 -10.51 -7.58
CA GLY A 27 -11.15 -9.87 -8.52
C GLY A 27 -10.63 -8.51 -8.03
N ARG A 28 -11.26 -7.91 -7.03
CA ARG A 28 -10.77 -6.68 -6.41
C ARG A 28 -9.45 -6.95 -5.68
N LEU A 29 -8.50 -6.05 -5.83
CA LEU A 29 -7.22 -6.09 -5.12
C LEU A 29 -7.44 -5.61 -3.67
N HIS A 30 -7.59 -6.56 -2.74
CA HIS A 30 -7.96 -6.29 -1.35
C HIS A 30 -6.76 -5.97 -0.46
N TYR A 31 -5.61 -6.61 -0.69
CA TYR A 31 -4.37 -6.37 0.01
C TYR A 31 -3.43 -5.51 -0.82
N PHE A 32 -2.72 -4.59 -0.18
CA PHE A 32 -1.90 -3.64 -0.93
C PHE A 32 -0.68 -4.31 -1.58
N THR A 33 -0.16 -5.39 -1.01
CA THR A 33 0.88 -6.20 -1.67
C THR A 33 0.39 -6.77 -3.01
N GLU A 34 -0.84 -7.31 -3.06
CA GLU A 34 -1.44 -7.78 -4.31
C GLU A 34 -1.61 -6.62 -5.31
N TRP A 35 -2.03 -5.46 -4.81
CA TRP A 35 -2.16 -4.24 -5.62
C TRP A 35 -0.84 -3.84 -6.26
N ILE A 36 0.25 -3.84 -5.48
CA ILE A 36 1.60 -3.52 -5.97
C ILE A 36 2.02 -4.50 -7.07
N GLU A 37 1.86 -5.80 -6.83
CA GLU A 37 2.27 -6.84 -7.77
C GLU A 37 1.50 -6.75 -9.09
N ASP A 38 0.17 -6.64 -9.02
CA ASP A 38 -0.68 -6.59 -10.21
C ASP A 38 -0.41 -5.34 -11.03
N ASN A 39 -0.34 -4.17 -10.39
CA ASN A 39 -0.03 -2.92 -11.07
C ASN A 39 1.42 -2.83 -11.57
N THR A 40 2.36 -3.53 -10.94
CA THR A 40 3.73 -3.69 -11.46
C THR A 40 3.73 -4.55 -12.73
N ARG A 41 2.98 -5.66 -12.74
CA ARG A 41 2.81 -6.54 -13.90
C ARG A 41 2.13 -5.80 -15.07
N LEU A 42 1.18 -4.92 -14.79
CA LEU A 42 0.53 -4.06 -15.78
C LEU A 42 1.43 -2.90 -16.28
N GLY A 43 2.62 -2.75 -15.71
CA GLY A 43 3.55 -1.69 -16.10
C GLY A 43 3.20 -0.29 -15.57
N ILE A 44 2.24 -0.18 -14.64
CA ILE A 44 1.74 1.10 -14.08
C ILE A 44 2.69 1.65 -13.03
N CYS A 45 3.26 0.77 -12.21
CA CYS A 45 4.19 1.15 -11.16
C CYS A 45 5.37 0.18 -11.05
N LYS A 46 6.31 0.51 -10.16
CA LYS A 46 7.35 -0.40 -9.70
C LYS A 46 7.60 -0.21 -8.21
N GLU A 47 7.85 -1.27 -7.49
CA GLU A 47 8.31 -1.19 -6.12
C GLU A 47 9.80 -0.90 -6.05
N ILE A 48 10.19 0.04 -5.20
CA ILE A 48 11.58 0.41 -4.95
C ILE A 48 12.07 -0.36 -3.71
N GLN A 49 13.10 -1.19 -3.86
CA GLN A 49 13.66 -2.02 -2.80
C GLN A 49 15.18 -1.85 -2.64
N SER A 50 15.75 -0.86 -3.32
CA SER A 50 17.17 -0.52 -3.30
C SER A 50 17.36 1.00 -3.37
N PRO A 51 18.50 1.56 -2.96
CA PRO A 51 19.69 0.87 -2.45
C PRO A 51 19.54 0.34 -1.00
N ASN A 52 20.54 -0.38 -0.52
CA ASN A 52 20.64 -0.80 0.87
C ASN A 52 21.92 -0.17 1.48
N PRO A 53 21.84 0.81 2.43
CA PRO A 53 20.63 1.39 2.96
C PRO A 53 19.87 2.27 1.93
N PRO A 54 18.60 2.77 2.18
CA PRO A 54 17.86 2.69 3.44
C PRO A 54 16.94 1.45 3.57
N PHE A 55 16.84 0.58 2.56
CA PHE A 55 16.00 -0.62 2.58
C PHE A 55 16.69 -1.77 3.33
N THR A 56 16.83 -1.65 4.66
CA THR A 56 17.66 -2.55 5.49
C THR A 56 16.90 -3.70 6.12
N MET A 57 15.57 -3.68 6.09
CA MET A 57 14.73 -4.69 6.73
C MET A 57 13.86 -5.43 5.70
N ILE A 58 13.39 -6.61 6.07
CA ILE A 58 12.54 -7.46 5.22
C ILE A 58 11.18 -7.66 5.89
N GLN A 59 10.12 -7.41 5.15
CA GLN A 59 8.76 -7.81 5.52
C GLN A 59 8.49 -9.19 4.92
N HIS A 60 8.16 -10.17 5.76
CA HIS A 60 7.60 -11.44 5.33
C HIS A 60 6.09 -11.35 5.36
N VAL A 61 5.46 -11.34 4.19
CA VAL A 61 4.01 -11.18 4.06
C VAL A 61 3.29 -12.44 4.50
N ARG A 62 2.37 -12.29 5.46
CA ARG A 62 1.43 -13.33 5.91
C ARG A 62 0.08 -12.69 6.08
N VAL A 63 -0.84 -12.99 5.19
CA VAL A 63 -2.19 -12.41 5.20
C VAL A 63 -3.25 -13.51 5.24
N ASP A 64 -4.22 -13.32 6.11
CA ASP A 64 -5.37 -14.21 6.31
C ASP A 64 -6.52 -13.48 7.04
N TYR A 65 -6.43 -12.13 7.14
CA TYR A 65 -7.37 -11.38 7.97
C TYR A 65 -8.81 -11.48 7.46
N MET A 66 -9.03 -11.36 6.16
CA MET A 66 -10.37 -11.37 5.60
C MET A 66 -11.00 -12.76 5.69
N SER A 67 -10.26 -13.83 5.42
CA SER A 67 -10.79 -15.20 5.52
C SER A 67 -11.09 -15.59 6.97
N ARG A 68 -10.24 -15.20 7.93
CA ARG A 68 -10.44 -15.48 9.36
C ARG A 68 -11.56 -14.65 10.01
N HIS A 69 -11.87 -13.49 9.44
CA HIS A 69 -12.89 -12.59 9.96
C HIS A 69 -13.99 -12.34 8.93
N SER A 70 -14.40 -13.41 8.24
CA SER A 70 -15.39 -13.32 7.16
C SER A 70 -16.75 -12.75 7.60
N ASP A 71 -17.06 -12.86 8.90
CA ASP A 71 -18.21 -12.24 9.55
C ASP A 71 -18.22 -10.72 9.50
N LYS A 72 -17.05 -10.09 9.40
CA LYS A 72 -16.90 -8.62 9.32
C LYS A 72 -17.08 -8.06 7.89
N TYR A 73 -17.22 -8.94 6.91
CA TYR A 73 -17.32 -8.55 5.49
C TYR A 73 -18.65 -9.02 4.90
N PRO A 74 -19.60 -8.11 4.62
CA PRO A 74 -20.92 -8.51 4.09
C PRO A 74 -20.87 -9.44 2.88
N MET A 75 -19.89 -9.23 1.99
CA MET A 75 -19.71 -10.05 0.79
C MET A 75 -19.08 -11.44 1.07
N LEU A 76 -18.61 -11.68 2.27
CA LEU A 76 -18.06 -12.98 2.70
C LEU A 76 -18.99 -13.72 3.65
N PHE A 77 -19.82 -13.01 4.40
CA PHE A 77 -20.57 -13.55 5.54
C PHE A 77 -21.29 -14.86 5.20
N ASN A 78 -22.16 -14.89 4.21
CA ASN A 78 -22.89 -16.10 3.79
C ASN A 78 -22.55 -16.55 2.38
N ASN A 79 -21.31 -16.29 1.93
CA ASN A 79 -20.89 -16.61 0.57
C ASN A 79 -19.63 -17.48 0.57
N SER A 80 -19.82 -18.81 0.47
CA SER A 80 -18.72 -19.79 0.48
C SER A 80 -17.79 -19.62 -0.74
N PHE A 81 -18.33 -19.24 -1.91
CA PHE A 81 -17.54 -19.00 -3.12
C PHE A 81 -16.58 -17.81 -2.93
N ASN A 82 -17.09 -16.69 -2.41
CA ASN A 82 -16.23 -15.53 -2.13
C ASN A 82 -15.21 -15.84 -1.05
N ARG A 83 -15.58 -16.55 0.02
CA ARG A 83 -14.61 -16.97 1.06
C ARG A 83 -13.48 -17.82 0.49
N ALA A 84 -13.81 -18.80 -0.34
CA ALA A 84 -12.81 -19.66 -0.98
C ALA A 84 -11.89 -18.84 -1.91
N GLY A 85 -12.44 -17.91 -2.68
CA GLY A 85 -11.70 -17.01 -3.56
C GLY A 85 -10.72 -16.11 -2.80
N ILE A 86 -11.18 -15.49 -1.70
CA ILE A 86 -10.31 -14.66 -0.83
C ILE A 86 -9.22 -15.51 -0.18
N SER A 87 -9.55 -16.68 0.39
CA SER A 87 -8.54 -17.57 0.99
C SER A 87 -7.48 -18.02 -0.02
N LYS A 88 -7.88 -18.31 -1.26
CA LYS A 88 -6.94 -18.63 -2.35
C LYS A 88 -6.00 -17.46 -2.66
N MET A 89 -6.52 -16.25 -2.73
CA MET A 89 -5.74 -15.04 -2.98
C MET A 89 -4.78 -14.77 -1.82
N GLU A 90 -5.23 -14.84 -0.57
CA GLU A 90 -4.40 -14.68 0.63
C GLU A 90 -3.22 -15.67 0.66
N LYS A 91 -3.47 -16.94 0.31
CA LYS A 91 -2.41 -17.95 0.16
C LYS A 91 -1.42 -17.60 -0.96
N ALA A 92 -1.88 -17.03 -2.07
CA ALA A 92 -1.03 -16.70 -3.20
C ALA A 92 -0.05 -15.55 -2.93
N ILE A 93 -0.41 -14.61 -2.06
CA ILE A 93 0.47 -13.49 -1.69
C ILE A 93 1.27 -13.74 -0.40
N SER A 94 0.85 -14.69 0.42
CA SER A 94 1.60 -15.08 1.63
C SER A 94 2.88 -15.84 1.29
N GLY A 95 3.90 -15.71 2.15
CA GLY A 95 5.22 -16.33 1.98
C GLY A 95 6.21 -15.47 1.17
N LYS A 96 5.76 -14.39 0.56
CA LYS A 96 6.63 -13.47 -0.18
C LYS A 96 7.34 -12.51 0.76
N SER A 97 8.48 -11.98 0.30
CA SER A 97 9.34 -11.10 1.10
C SER A 97 9.70 -9.84 0.32
N TYR A 98 9.64 -8.70 1.00
CA TYR A 98 9.92 -7.39 0.40
C TYR A 98 10.81 -6.57 1.32
N ARG A 99 11.80 -5.87 0.76
CA ARG A 99 12.62 -4.93 1.51
C ARG A 99 11.82 -3.67 1.83
N TYR A 100 12.05 -3.13 3.03
CA TYR A 100 11.41 -1.89 3.46
C TYR A 100 12.37 -0.99 4.23
N ILE A 101 12.02 0.28 4.33
CA ILE A 101 12.74 1.29 5.12
C ILE A 101 12.15 1.27 6.53
N PRO A 102 12.91 0.86 7.56
CA PRO A 102 12.42 0.88 8.94
C PRO A 102 12.16 2.32 9.40
N LYS A 103 11.18 2.51 10.27
CA LYS A 103 10.79 3.84 10.75
C LYS A 103 11.94 4.64 11.39
N SER A 104 12.92 3.97 11.97
CA SER A 104 14.13 4.61 12.53
C SER A 104 15.00 5.29 11.48
N GLN A 105 14.90 4.87 10.22
CA GLN A 105 15.63 5.46 9.09
C GLN A 105 14.81 6.48 8.29
N VAL A 106 13.54 6.68 8.61
CA VAL A 106 12.70 7.71 7.98
C VAL A 106 13.08 9.07 8.59
N LYS A 107 14.16 9.66 8.06
CA LYS A 107 14.75 10.93 8.53
C LYS A 107 15.00 11.86 7.34
N ASN A 108 15.07 13.16 7.61
CA ASN A 108 15.40 14.15 6.58
C ASN A 108 16.91 14.11 6.23
N THR A 109 17.32 13.11 5.47
CA THR A 109 18.70 12.91 5.01
C THR A 109 18.81 13.03 3.50
N ARG A 110 20.01 13.33 3.01
CA ARG A 110 20.32 13.35 1.57
C ARG A 110 20.01 11.99 0.91
N LEU A 111 20.33 10.90 1.59
CA LEU A 111 20.04 9.54 1.12
C LEU A 111 18.53 9.32 0.92
N LEU A 112 17.71 9.68 1.94
CA LEU A 112 16.28 9.45 1.85
C LEU A 112 15.64 10.34 0.78
N ARG A 113 16.09 11.60 0.65
CA ARG A 113 15.65 12.52 -0.42
C ARG A 113 16.02 12.03 -1.83
N SER A 114 17.17 11.39 -1.98
CA SER A 114 17.55 10.80 -3.27
C SER A 114 16.75 9.54 -3.61
N THR A 115 16.31 8.79 -2.59
CA THR A 115 15.59 7.51 -2.73
C THR A 115 14.10 7.69 -2.96
N ILE A 116 13.44 8.50 -2.12
CA ILE A 116 11.99 8.77 -2.18
C ILE A 116 11.77 10.09 -2.93
N LYS A 117 10.90 10.07 -3.92
CA LYS A 117 10.53 11.25 -4.73
C LYS A 117 9.15 11.75 -4.35
N ASN A 118 8.88 13.05 -4.59
CA ASN A 118 7.52 13.56 -4.51
C ASN A 118 6.59 12.75 -5.41
N GLY A 119 5.41 12.38 -4.88
CA GLY A 119 4.44 11.57 -5.60
C GLY A 119 4.69 10.06 -5.57
N ASP A 120 5.80 9.58 -4.98
CA ASP A 120 5.93 8.14 -4.69
C ASP A 120 4.81 7.72 -3.72
N ILE A 121 4.24 6.53 -3.94
CA ILE A 121 3.28 5.96 -3.00
C ILE A 121 4.06 5.36 -1.83
N ILE A 122 3.67 5.72 -0.63
CA ILE A 122 4.19 5.19 0.63
C ILE A 122 3.18 4.17 1.15
N ALA A 123 3.57 2.91 1.22
CA ALA A 123 2.82 1.87 1.91
C ALA A 123 3.38 1.72 3.33
N ILE A 124 2.60 2.12 4.32
CA ILE A 124 2.96 1.95 5.73
C ILE A 124 2.61 0.53 6.11
N ILE A 125 3.63 -0.30 6.27
CA ILE A 125 3.47 -1.71 6.62
C ILE A 125 3.06 -1.90 8.08
N THR A 126 2.53 -3.08 8.39
CA THR A 126 2.07 -3.39 9.74
C THR A 126 2.62 -4.72 10.24
N ASN A 127 2.77 -4.83 11.57
CA ASN A 127 3.02 -6.08 12.26
C ASN A 127 1.75 -6.69 12.90
N LYS A 128 0.56 -6.13 12.58
CA LYS A 128 -0.71 -6.75 12.97
C LYS A 128 -0.89 -8.07 12.22
N SER A 129 -1.27 -9.11 12.95
CA SER A 129 -1.49 -10.44 12.39
C SER A 129 -2.51 -10.43 11.25
N GLY A 130 -2.19 -11.11 10.16
CA GLY A 130 -3.07 -11.29 9.01
C GLY A 130 -3.17 -10.12 8.04
N LEU A 131 -2.38 -9.04 8.25
CA LEU A 131 -2.35 -7.85 7.40
C LEU A 131 -0.94 -7.57 6.89
N ASP A 132 -0.85 -6.96 5.71
CA ASP A 132 0.42 -6.54 5.09
C ASP A 132 0.70 -5.03 5.28
N THR A 133 -0.33 -4.21 5.10
CA THR A 133 -0.27 -2.75 5.07
C THR A 133 -1.37 -2.16 5.94
N GLN A 134 -1.06 -1.13 6.70
CA GLN A 134 -2.03 -0.47 7.58
C GLN A 134 -2.55 0.83 6.98
N HIS A 135 -1.75 1.52 6.19
CA HIS A 135 -2.12 2.80 5.59
C HIS A 135 -1.29 3.09 4.35
N ILE A 136 -1.81 3.92 3.46
CA ILE A 136 -1.12 4.38 2.25
C ILE A 136 -1.29 5.88 2.08
N GLY A 137 -0.34 6.50 1.38
CA GLY A 137 -0.41 7.89 0.97
C GLY A 137 0.69 8.22 -0.03
N PHE A 138 0.77 9.48 -0.42
CA PHE A 138 1.81 9.97 -1.31
C PHE A 138 2.90 10.71 -0.53
N ALA A 139 4.13 10.57 -0.97
CA ALA A 139 5.27 11.29 -0.44
C ALA A 139 5.22 12.76 -0.85
N VAL A 140 5.36 13.65 0.12
CA VAL A 140 5.51 15.09 -0.11
C VAL A 140 6.72 15.58 0.68
N TRP A 141 7.72 16.09 -0.02
CA TRP A 141 8.92 16.65 0.57
C TRP A 141 8.81 18.16 0.76
N HIS A 142 8.99 18.62 2.00
CA HIS A 142 9.22 20.02 2.35
C HIS A 142 10.66 20.24 2.85
N LYS A 143 11.00 21.50 3.20
CA LYS A 143 12.33 21.84 3.74
C LYS A 143 12.62 21.12 5.05
N ASP A 144 11.61 20.99 5.92
CA ASP A 144 11.66 20.33 7.23
C ASP A 144 11.72 18.80 7.13
N GLY A 145 11.14 18.18 6.07
CA GLY A 145 11.20 16.74 5.90
C GLY A 145 10.14 16.14 5.01
N LEU A 146 9.91 14.84 5.21
CA LEU A 146 8.93 14.04 4.47
C LEU A 146 7.58 14.07 5.18
N HIS A 147 6.55 14.47 4.45
CA HIS A 147 5.14 14.45 4.85
C HIS A 147 4.35 13.41 4.05
N LEU A 148 3.12 13.12 4.48
CA LEU A 148 2.22 12.16 3.86
C LEU A 148 0.94 12.86 3.41
N LEU A 149 0.69 12.88 2.10
CA LEU A 149 -0.62 13.23 1.56
C LEU A 149 -1.48 11.97 1.53
N ASN A 150 -2.59 11.96 2.27
CA ASN A 150 -3.39 10.76 2.44
C ASN A 150 -4.88 11.04 2.62
N ALA A 151 -5.72 10.01 2.41
CA ALA A 151 -7.11 10.01 2.82
C ALA A 151 -7.18 9.64 4.32
N SER A 152 -7.29 10.63 5.17
CA SER A 152 -7.21 10.47 6.62
C SER A 152 -8.59 10.17 7.22
N SER A 153 -8.70 9.03 7.91
CA SER A 153 -9.89 8.71 8.71
C SER A 153 -10.00 9.57 9.98
N ILE A 154 -8.89 10.15 10.44
CA ILE A 154 -8.85 11.03 11.61
C ILE A 154 -9.41 12.41 11.24
N HIS A 155 -9.03 12.92 10.07
CA HIS A 155 -9.45 14.24 9.60
C HIS A 155 -10.69 14.20 8.70
N HIS A 156 -11.20 12.98 8.36
CA HIS A 156 -12.34 12.75 7.46
C HIS A 156 -12.22 13.45 6.10
N LYS A 157 -11.00 13.62 5.60
CA LYS A 157 -10.70 14.28 4.31
C LYS A 157 -9.34 13.85 3.77
N VAL A 158 -9.10 14.16 2.51
CA VAL A 158 -7.75 14.12 1.96
C VAL A 158 -6.96 15.28 2.57
N VAL A 159 -5.82 14.96 3.17
CA VAL A 159 -4.98 15.93 3.89
C VAL A 159 -3.52 15.60 3.71
N GLU A 160 -2.72 16.62 3.57
CA GLU A 160 -1.30 16.51 3.84
C GLU A 160 -1.10 16.60 5.36
N GLU A 161 -0.54 15.54 5.96
CA GLU A 161 -0.34 15.48 7.40
C GLU A 161 0.59 16.62 7.85
N PRO A 162 0.16 17.46 8.80
CA PRO A 162 0.99 18.58 9.26
C PRO A 162 2.25 18.12 9.99
N MET A 163 2.26 16.88 10.51
CA MET A 163 3.44 16.31 11.13
C MET A 163 4.32 15.56 10.12
N LEU A 164 5.62 15.53 10.38
CA LEU A 164 6.55 14.70 9.62
C LEU A 164 6.15 13.23 9.65
N LEU A 165 6.37 12.52 8.56
CA LEU A 165 6.11 11.07 8.49
C LEU A 165 6.88 10.30 9.57
N SER A 166 8.11 10.71 9.91
CA SER A 166 8.88 10.13 11.00
C SER A 166 8.15 10.23 12.36
N ALA A 167 7.57 11.39 12.66
CA ALA A 167 6.78 11.61 13.88
C ALA A 167 5.45 10.83 13.83
N TYR A 168 4.83 10.74 12.66
CA TYR A 168 3.63 9.94 12.44
C TYR A 168 3.88 8.47 12.75
N LEU A 169 4.99 7.90 12.27
CA LEU A 169 5.37 6.50 12.50
C LEU A 169 5.80 6.24 13.94
N ALA A 170 6.53 7.18 14.56
CA ALA A 170 7.02 7.05 15.94
C ALA A 170 5.89 6.84 16.95
N LYS A 171 4.75 7.51 16.77
CA LYS A 171 3.56 7.40 17.63
C LYS A 171 2.83 6.05 17.52
N ARG A 172 3.22 5.16 16.59
CA ARG A 172 2.47 3.94 16.27
C ARG A 172 3.34 2.69 16.36
N LYS A 173 3.08 1.87 17.39
CA LYS A 173 3.87 0.63 17.65
C LYS A 173 3.71 -0.41 16.54
N THR A 174 2.55 -0.45 15.89
CA THR A 174 2.22 -1.45 14.87
C THR A 174 2.73 -1.12 13.48
N MET A 175 3.39 0.02 13.29
CA MET A 175 3.92 0.47 12.00
C MET A 175 5.46 0.42 12.04
N PRO A 176 6.10 -0.69 11.61
CA PRO A 176 7.55 -0.86 11.69
C PRO A 176 8.31 -0.06 10.64
N GLY A 177 7.69 0.32 9.51
CA GLY A 177 8.34 1.05 8.44
C GLY A 177 7.47 1.22 7.20
N ILE A 178 8.13 1.52 6.08
CA ILE A 178 7.48 1.88 4.82
C ILE A 178 8.08 1.13 3.63
N ARG A 179 7.21 0.74 2.70
CA ARG A 179 7.56 0.31 1.34
C ARG A 179 7.29 1.47 0.37
N ILE A 180 8.05 1.56 -0.70
CA ILE A 180 7.99 2.67 -1.65
C ILE A 180 7.60 2.16 -3.02
N ILE A 181 6.56 2.74 -3.60
CA ILE A 181 6.07 2.38 -4.92
C ILE A 181 6.10 3.63 -5.81
N ARG A 182 6.76 3.52 -6.95
CA ARG A 182 6.90 4.61 -7.93
C ARG A 182 6.03 4.36 -9.14
N LEU A 183 5.19 5.33 -9.49
CA LEU A 183 4.45 5.32 -10.73
C LEU A 183 5.42 5.42 -11.92
N LYS A 184 5.11 4.71 -13.01
CA LYS A 184 5.83 4.86 -14.27
C LYS A 184 5.17 5.97 -15.08
N ASN A 185 5.99 6.84 -15.65
CA ASN A 185 5.56 7.86 -16.61
C ASN A 185 5.25 7.22 -17.96
#